data_9403949c86e6d17a402865e3d40bdc26
#
_entry.id   9403949c86e6d17a402865e3d40bdc26
#
_cell.length_a   1.000
_cell.length_b   1.000
_cell.length_c   1.000
_cell.angle_alpha   90.00
_cell.angle_beta   90.00
_cell.angle_gamma   90.00
#
_symmetry.space_group_name_H-M   'P 1'
#
loop_
_entity.id
_entity.type
_entity.pdbx_description
1 polymer ?
#
loop_
_entity_poly.entity_id
_entity_poly.type
_entity_poly.pdbx_seq_one_letter_code
_entity_poly.pdbx_strand_id
1 'polypeptide(L)'
;VLHYEYTSTGENLPFLEEWENFAKVIKRAMIACENSGHSIPDDFPEVRKIVEAGVTTKPKKDYELSRYACYLIVQNGDPRKEVIALGQTYFAIQTYRQEVADHFNELDEDNRRLVVRGDIKQWNQMLAETAHNAGVITNEEFAIFQNAGYMGLKRLDVDDIHTKKQLEVGQKILDYMGSTELIANLFRISQTEEKLRKDKIVGAETATSVHYNVGKEVRTAIEKIGGTMPEDLPTPEKSIQQIEKEQMQRLKNKAKKGKLMLDE
;
A
#
# COMPACT_ATOMS: atom_id res chain seq x y z
N VAL A 1 -13.43 11.45 15.35
CA VAL A 1 -13.98 12.81 15.55
C VAL A 1 -12.78 13.72 15.64
N LEU A 2 -12.48 14.47 14.59
CA LEU A 2 -11.48 15.53 14.60
C LEU A 2 -12.13 16.77 15.23
N HIS A 3 -11.89 16.97 16.53
CA HIS A 3 -12.20 18.23 17.19
C HIS A 3 -11.18 19.28 16.72
N TYR A 4 -11.61 20.23 15.94
CA TYR A 4 -10.90 21.48 15.76
C TYR A 4 -11.29 22.39 16.94
N GLU A 5 -10.50 22.39 18.01
CA GLU A 5 -10.56 23.42 19.02
C GLU A 5 -9.89 24.70 18.49
N TYR A 6 -10.70 25.64 18.07
CA TYR A 6 -10.26 27.02 17.86
C TYR A 6 -10.40 27.76 19.18
N THR A 7 -9.32 27.87 19.97
CA THR A 7 -9.27 28.74 21.14
C THR A 7 -9.20 30.19 20.67
N SER A 8 -10.25 30.95 20.98
CA SER A 8 -10.29 32.37 20.77
C SER A 8 -9.50 33.09 21.89
N THR A 9 -8.24 33.42 21.66
CA THR A 9 -7.61 34.55 22.35
C THR A 9 -8.05 35.83 21.64
N GLY A 10 -8.70 36.73 22.39
CA GLY A 10 -9.30 37.93 21.86
C GLY A 10 -8.28 38.98 21.41
N GLU A 11 -7.98 38.97 20.12
CA GLU A 11 -7.43 40.13 19.41
C GLU A 11 -7.89 40.14 17.95
N ASN A 12 -8.77 41.10 17.65
CA ASN A 12 -9.04 41.85 16.41
C ASN A 12 -9.00 41.18 15.00
N LEU A 13 -10.19 41.19 14.37
CA LEU A 13 -10.45 41.31 12.91
C LEU A 13 -9.98 40.24 11.89
N PRO A 14 -8.83 39.59 11.91
CA PRO A 14 -8.52 38.50 10.97
C PRO A 14 -9.46 37.30 11.09
N PHE A 15 -10.05 37.10 12.26
CA PHE A 15 -10.91 35.95 12.59
C PHE A 15 -12.27 35.99 11.89
N LEU A 16 -12.87 37.13 11.65
CA LEU A 16 -14.16 37.24 10.94
C LEU A 16 -14.00 36.94 9.44
N GLU A 17 -12.93 37.43 8.84
CA GLU A 17 -12.59 37.12 7.45
C GLU A 17 -12.25 35.66 7.24
N GLU A 18 -11.53 35.01 8.15
CA GLU A 18 -11.25 33.58 8.12
C GLU A 18 -12.50 32.73 8.28
N TRP A 19 -13.43 33.10 9.19
CA TRP A 19 -14.69 32.42 9.36
C TRP A 19 -15.60 32.53 8.13
N GLU A 20 -15.73 33.74 7.57
CA GLU A 20 -16.51 33.93 6.35
C GLU A 20 -15.98 33.13 5.17
N ASN A 21 -14.68 33.06 5.00
CA ASN A 21 -14.04 32.27 3.98
C ASN A 21 -14.24 30.75 4.22
N PHE A 22 -14.12 30.33 5.47
CA PHE A 22 -14.39 28.92 5.83
C PHE A 22 -15.87 28.55 5.66
N ALA A 23 -16.81 29.44 6.01
CA ALA A 23 -18.22 29.24 5.78
C ALA A 23 -18.57 29.08 4.28
N LYS A 24 -17.85 29.77 3.39
CA LYS A 24 -17.97 29.57 1.94
C LYS A 24 -17.50 28.18 1.50
N VAL A 25 -16.43 27.65 2.11
CA VAL A 25 -15.95 26.28 1.87
C VAL A 25 -16.98 25.26 2.33
N ILE A 26 -17.54 25.42 3.54
CA ILE A 26 -18.62 24.56 4.07
C ILE A 26 -19.82 24.55 3.12
N LYS A 27 -20.27 25.72 2.64
CA LYS A 27 -21.38 25.79 1.69
C LYS A 27 -21.11 25.02 0.39
N ARG A 28 -19.91 25.13 -0.18
CA ARG A 28 -19.50 24.36 -1.36
C ARG A 28 -19.48 22.86 -1.08
N ALA A 29 -18.98 22.47 0.08
CA ALA A 29 -18.98 21.09 0.52
C ALA A 29 -20.41 20.52 0.69
N MET A 30 -21.34 21.31 1.24
CA MET A 30 -22.76 20.95 1.34
C MET A 30 -23.42 20.75 -0.04
N ILE A 31 -23.13 21.63 -1.00
CA ILE A 31 -23.62 21.48 -2.39
C ILE A 31 -23.07 20.19 -3.01
N ALA A 32 -21.78 19.89 -2.81
CA ALA A 32 -21.19 18.66 -3.30
C ALA A 32 -21.80 17.42 -2.63
N CYS A 33 -22.09 17.48 -1.33
CA CYS A 33 -22.77 16.44 -0.55
C CYS A 33 -24.14 16.13 -1.14
N GLU A 34 -24.97 17.13 -1.33
CA GLU A 34 -26.34 16.99 -1.88
C GLU A 34 -26.30 16.43 -3.30
N ASN A 35 -25.46 16.97 -4.18
CA ASN A 35 -25.32 16.50 -5.56
C ASN A 35 -24.76 15.07 -5.69
N SER A 36 -24.09 14.56 -4.66
CA SER A 36 -23.62 13.17 -4.59
C SER A 36 -24.62 12.21 -3.93
N GLY A 37 -25.84 12.69 -3.63
CA GLY A 37 -26.92 11.88 -3.06
C GLY A 37 -26.82 11.63 -1.55
N HIS A 38 -25.97 12.38 -0.86
CA HIS A 38 -25.81 12.32 0.60
C HIS A 38 -26.72 13.33 1.31
N SER A 39 -27.02 13.10 2.59
CA SER A 39 -27.92 13.94 3.40
C SER A 39 -27.12 15.03 4.11
N ILE A 40 -27.41 16.30 3.79
CA ILE A 40 -26.78 17.44 4.49
C ILE A 40 -27.03 17.40 6.01
N PRO A 41 -28.26 17.14 6.51
CA PRO A 41 -28.49 17.04 7.95
C PRO A 41 -27.67 15.97 8.68
N ASP A 42 -27.35 14.85 8.00
CA ASP A 42 -26.58 13.75 8.59
C ASP A 42 -25.07 14.03 8.56
N ASP A 43 -24.60 14.69 7.50
CA ASP A 43 -23.18 14.96 7.30
C ASP A 43 -22.72 16.31 7.87
N PHE A 44 -23.62 17.30 7.95
CA PHE A 44 -23.37 18.68 8.45
C PHE A 44 -24.42 19.12 9.47
N PRO A 45 -24.70 18.37 10.56
CA PRO A 45 -25.68 18.79 11.54
C PRO A 45 -25.27 20.13 12.16
N GLU A 46 -26.24 21.07 12.16
CA GLU A 46 -26.05 22.40 12.73
C GLU A 46 -26.16 22.34 14.25
N VAL A 47 -25.15 22.85 14.93
CA VAL A 47 -25.10 22.96 16.39
C VAL A 47 -24.91 24.40 16.83
N ARG A 48 -25.27 24.71 18.07
CA ARG A 48 -25.03 26.01 18.67
C ARG A 48 -23.95 25.91 19.74
N LYS A 49 -22.81 26.54 19.47
CA LYS A 49 -21.71 26.62 20.44
C LYS A 49 -21.83 27.95 21.20
N ILE A 50 -21.74 27.88 22.52
CA ILE A 50 -21.69 29.07 23.37
C ILE A 50 -20.26 29.61 23.35
N VAL A 51 -20.06 30.84 22.93
CA VAL A 51 -18.74 31.50 22.91
C VAL A 51 -18.74 32.68 23.85
N GLU A 52 -17.66 32.93 24.56
CA GLU A 52 -17.46 34.08 25.39
C GLU A 52 -17.31 35.32 24.50
N ALA A 53 -18.12 36.34 24.79
CA ALA A 53 -18.10 37.65 24.09
C ALA A 53 -17.94 38.76 25.13
N GLY A 54 -16.74 38.90 25.67
CA GLY A 54 -16.43 39.81 26.78
C GLY A 54 -17.09 39.34 28.08
N VAL A 55 -17.97 40.17 28.70
CA VAL A 55 -18.67 39.84 29.95
C VAL A 55 -19.91 38.97 29.77
N THR A 56 -20.31 38.68 28.50
CA THR A 56 -21.52 37.92 28.17
C THR A 56 -21.20 36.76 27.24
N THR A 57 -22.01 35.70 27.33
CA THR A 57 -21.93 34.56 26.40
C THR A 57 -22.96 34.72 25.28
N LYS A 58 -22.58 34.38 24.05
CA LYS A 58 -23.51 34.39 22.90
C LYS A 58 -23.51 33.03 22.19
N PRO A 59 -24.69 32.51 21.80
CA PRO A 59 -24.74 31.31 20.96
C PRO A 59 -24.26 31.66 19.55
N LYS A 60 -23.30 30.90 19.06
CA LYS A 60 -22.76 30.96 17.68
C LYS A 60 -23.12 29.71 16.95
N LYS A 61 -23.51 29.84 15.66
CA LYS A 61 -23.74 28.72 14.76
C LYS A 61 -22.42 28.00 14.50
N ASP A 62 -22.46 26.68 14.63
CA ASP A 62 -21.34 25.78 14.35
C ASP A 62 -21.88 24.49 13.70
N TYR A 63 -21.01 23.58 13.30
CA TYR A 63 -21.37 22.31 12.67
C TYR A 63 -20.60 21.17 13.33
N GLU A 64 -21.30 20.06 13.59
CA GLU A 64 -20.68 18.77 13.81
C GLU A 64 -20.51 18.07 12.46
N LEU A 65 -19.30 17.71 12.11
CA LEU A 65 -19.00 17.23 10.75
C LEU A 65 -18.81 15.73 10.78
N SER A 66 -19.49 15.02 9.86
CA SER A 66 -19.16 13.64 9.59
C SER A 66 -17.75 13.53 8.97
N ARG A 67 -17.20 12.32 8.94
CA ARG A 67 -15.94 12.06 8.24
C ARG A 67 -16.04 12.41 6.75
N TYR A 68 -17.16 12.12 6.11
CA TYR A 68 -17.41 12.46 4.71
C TYR A 68 -17.48 13.97 4.48
N ALA A 69 -18.17 14.71 5.37
CA ALA A 69 -18.20 16.17 5.33
C ALA A 69 -16.80 16.78 5.44
N CYS A 70 -15.96 16.26 6.35
CA CYS A 70 -14.55 16.69 6.46
C CYS A 70 -13.78 16.47 5.15
N TYR A 71 -14.01 15.38 4.46
CA TYR A 71 -13.40 15.11 3.16
C TYR A 71 -13.81 16.11 2.10
N LEU A 72 -15.12 16.42 2.01
CA LEU A 72 -15.61 17.42 1.07
C LEU A 72 -15.09 18.82 1.37
N ILE A 73 -14.96 19.18 2.65
CA ILE A 73 -14.37 20.47 3.07
C ILE A 73 -12.92 20.59 2.62
N VAL A 74 -12.11 19.53 2.80
CA VAL A 74 -10.71 19.53 2.37
C VAL A 74 -10.61 19.66 0.84
N GLN A 75 -11.43 18.93 0.09
CA GLN A 75 -11.43 19.01 -1.38
C GLN A 75 -11.84 20.38 -1.91
N ASN A 76 -12.70 21.10 -1.20
CA ASN A 76 -13.18 22.44 -1.56
C ASN A 76 -12.39 23.58 -0.90
N GLY A 77 -11.38 23.25 -0.10
CA GLY A 77 -10.55 24.21 0.64
C GLY A 77 -9.49 24.89 -0.22
N ASP A 78 -8.89 25.93 0.32
CA ASP A 78 -7.82 26.68 -0.33
C ASP A 78 -6.48 25.93 -0.21
N PRO A 79 -5.86 25.46 -1.31
CA PRO A 79 -4.62 24.70 -1.28
C PRO A 79 -3.40 25.51 -0.80
N ARG A 80 -3.50 26.83 -0.69
CA ARG A 80 -2.44 27.65 -0.09
C ARG A 80 -2.31 27.42 1.42
N LYS A 81 -3.33 26.86 2.07
CA LYS A 81 -3.26 26.41 3.47
C LYS A 81 -2.63 25.04 3.52
N GLU A 82 -1.53 24.89 4.24
CA GLU A 82 -0.75 23.64 4.32
C GLU A 82 -1.59 22.42 4.67
N VAL A 83 -2.48 22.52 5.66
CA VAL A 83 -3.37 21.42 6.08
C VAL A 83 -4.31 20.97 4.96
N ILE A 84 -4.78 21.91 4.13
CA ILE A 84 -5.63 21.60 2.97
C ILE A 84 -4.80 20.93 1.87
N ALA A 85 -3.62 21.47 1.55
CA ALA A 85 -2.72 20.89 0.56
C ALA A 85 -2.31 19.46 0.93
N LEU A 86 -1.97 19.21 2.20
CA LEU A 86 -1.67 17.87 2.72
C LEU A 86 -2.88 16.92 2.60
N GLY A 87 -4.08 17.40 2.96
CA GLY A 87 -5.30 16.61 2.83
C GLY A 87 -5.63 16.26 1.38
N GLN A 88 -5.53 17.20 0.45
CA GLN A 88 -5.73 16.97 -0.97
C GLN A 88 -4.71 15.98 -1.54
N THR A 89 -3.44 16.12 -1.16
CA THR A 89 -2.38 15.16 -1.52
C THR A 89 -2.68 13.76 -0.97
N TYR A 90 -3.15 13.66 0.29
CA TYR A 90 -3.57 12.39 0.86
C TYR A 90 -4.68 11.73 0.03
N PHE A 91 -5.72 12.47 -0.38
CA PHE A 91 -6.79 11.92 -1.21
C PHE A 91 -6.29 11.48 -2.58
N ALA A 92 -5.44 12.27 -3.23
CA ALA A 92 -4.87 11.88 -4.53
C ALA A 92 -4.09 10.56 -4.41
N ILE A 93 -3.30 10.39 -3.35
CA ILE A 93 -2.56 9.15 -3.10
C ILE A 93 -3.52 7.98 -2.82
N GLN A 94 -4.57 8.18 -2.00
CA GLN A 94 -5.51 7.10 -1.70
C GLN A 94 -6.34 6.69 -2.91
N THR A 95 -6.79 7.65 -3.73
CA THR A 95 -7.49 7.37 -4.99
C THR A 95 -6.59 6.57 -5.93
N TYR A 96 -5.34 7.01 -6.12
CA TYR A 96 -4.39 6.27 -6.94
C TYR A 96 -4.13 4.84 -6.43
N ARG A 97 -4.00 4.66 -5.10
CA ARG A 97 -3.85 3.32 -4.49
C ARG A 97 -5.07 2.45 -4.75
N GLN A 98 -6.27 3.02 -4.67
CA GLN A 98 -7.52 2.29 -4.96
C GLN A 98 -7.59 1.90 -6.44
N GLU A 99 -7.28 2.82 -7.35
CA GLU A 99 -7.23 2.54 -8.79
C GLU A 99 -6.22 1.42 -9.11
N VAL A 100 -5.04 1.44 -8.49
CA VAL A 100 -4.05 0.37 -8.64
C VAL A 100 -4.57 -0.97 -8.10
N ALA A 101 -5.24 -0.97 -6.94
CA ALA A 101 -5.80 -2.18 -6.36
C ALA A 101 -6.95 -2.74 -7.23
N ASP A 102 -7.83 -1.90 -7.74
CA ASP A 102 -8.92 -2.29 -8.63
C ASP A 102 -8.36 -2.84 -9.94
N HIS A 103 -7.36 -2.15 -10.52
CA HIS A 103 -6.67 -2.63 -11.70
C HIS A 103 -5.98 -3.98 -11.49
N PHE A 104 -5.37 -4.22 -10.31
CA PHE A 104 -4.77 -5.52 -9.99
C PHE A 104 -5.80 -6.65 -9.99
N ASN A 105 -7.02 -6.40 -9.51
CA ASN A 105 -8.10 -7.38 -9.49
C ASN A 105 -8.60 -7.73 -10.91
N GLU A 106 -8.50 -6.79 -11.85
CA GLU A 106 -8.87 -6.98 -13.25
C GLU A 106 -7.77 -7.69 -14.07
N LEU A 107 -6.53 -7.75 -13.57
CA LEU A 107 -5.43 -8.40 -14.26
C LEU A 107 -5.63 -9.91 -14.34
N ASP A 108 -5.23 -10.50 -15.47
CA ASP A 108 -5.06 -11.95 -15.58
C ASP A 108 -3.87 -12.43 -14.71
N GLU A 109 -3.77 -13.73 -14.52
CA GLU A 109 -2.77 -14.36 -13.64
C GLU A 109 -1.33 -14.00 -14.06
N ASP A 110 -1.03 -13.99 -15.36
CA ASP A 110 0.30 -13.65 -15.86
C ASP A 110 0.69 -12.21 -15.53
N ASN A 111 -0.24 -11.27 -15.70
CA ASN A 111 -0.01 -9.86 -15.34
C ASN A 111 0.08 -9.64 -13.83
N ARG A 112 -0.72 -10.33 -13.02
CA ARG A 112 -0.58 -10.31 -11.55
C ARG A 112 0.80 -10.79 -11.11
N ARG A 113 1.28 -11.89 -11.70
CA ARG A 113 2.62 -12.42 -11.42
C ARG A 113 3.73 -11.43 -11.75
N LEU A 114 3.62 -10.71 -12.87
CA LEU A 114 4.59 -9.67 -13.27
C LEU A 114 4.64 -8.53 -12.25
N VAL A 115 3.49 -8.02 -11.84
CA VAL A 115 3.40 -6.92 -10.84
C VAL A 115 4.04 -7.35 -9.53
N VAL A 116 3.58 -8.47 -8.94
CA VAL A 116 4.08 -8.95 -7.65
C VAL A 116 5.57 -9.30 -7.72
N ARG A 117 6.04 -9.84 -8.85
CA ARG A 117 7.48 -10.16 -9.04
C ARG A 117 8.36 -8.91 -9.07
N GLY A 118 7.82 -7.82 -9.64
CA GLY A 118 8.48 -6.51 -9.61
C GLY A 118 8.67 -6.01 -8.19
N ASP A 119 7.61 -6.07 -7.37
CA ASP A 119 7.65 -5.70 -5.96
C ASP A 119 8.62 -6.57 -5.15
N ILE A 120 8.59 -7.90 -5.35
CA ILE A 120 9.54 -8.82 -4.71
C ILE A 120 10.99 -8.45 -5.03
N LYS A 121 11.30 -8.02 -6.26
CA LYS A 121 12.66 -7.63 -6.61
C LYS A 121 13.15 -6.45 -5.78
N GLN A 122 12.31 -5.44 -5.58
CA GLN A 122 12.63 -4.27 -4.75
C GLN A 122 12.78 -4.66 -3.27
N TRP A 123 11.81 -5.41 -2.74
CA TRP A 123 11.84 -5.85 -1.35
C TRP A 123 12.99 -6.80 -1.03
N ASN A 124 13.38 -7.68 -1.95
CA ASN A 124 14.55 -8.53 -1.78
C ASN A 124 15.86 -7.71 -1.73
N GLN A 125 15.94 -6.62 -2.47
CA GLN A 125 17.09 -5.72 -2.39
C GLN A 125 17.16 -5.04 -1.02
N MET A 126 16.04 -4.53 -0.51
CA MET A 126 15.96 -3.93 0.83
C MET A 126 16.26 -4.97 1.92
N LEU A 127 15.70 -6.17 1.82
CA LEU A 127 15.96 -7.25 2.76
C LEU A 127 17.44 -7.66 2.77
N ALA A 128 18.08 -7.74 1.60
CA ALA A 128 19.50 -8.08 1.49
C ALA A 128 20.40 -7.02 2.17
N GLU A 129 20.09 -5.73 1.98
CA GLU A 129 20.77 -4.63 2.63
C GLU A 129 20.59 -4.68 4.16
N THR A 130 19.35 -4.87 4.62
CA THR A 130 19.05 -4.97 6.05
C THR A 130 19.70 -6.21 6.70
N ALA A 131 19.70 -7.35 6.00
CA ALA A 131 20.38 -8.57 6.46
C ALA A 131 21.89 -8.38 6.51
N HIS A 132 22.48 -7.70 5.52
CA HIS A 132 23.90 -7.34 5.54
C HIS A 132 24.25 -6.48 6.77
N ASN A 133 23.44 -5.47 7.05
CA ASN A 133 23.60 -4.61 8.22
C ASN A 133 23.43 -5.38 9.54
N ALA A 134 22.66 -6.47 9.52
CA ALA A 134 22.49 -7.37 10.65
C ALA A 134 23.65 -8.38 10.80
N GLY A 135 24.61 -8.42 9.87
CA GLY A 135 25.80 -9.27 9.95
C GLY A 135 25.80 -10.52 9.06
N VAL A 136 24.87 -10.60 8.10
CA VAL A 136 24.89 -11.61 7.01
C VAL A 136 25.84 -11.12 5.92
N ILE A 137 27.06 -11.61 5.86
CA ILE A 137 28.14 -10.99 5.06
C ILE A 137 28.54 -11.86 3.87
N THR A 138 28.71 -13.17 4.08
CA THR A 138 29.20 -14.08 3.03
C THR A 138 28.08 -14.59 2.12
N ASN A 139 28.44 -15.06 0.94
CA ASN A 139 27.47 -15.67 0.01
C ASN A 139 26.82 -16.92 0.62
N GLU A 140 27.57 -17.69 1.41
CA GLU A 140 27.07 -18.86 2.12
C GLU A 140 26.05 -18.46 3.18
N GLU A 141 26.32 -17.42 3.97
CA GLU A 141 25.40 -16.90 4.97
C GLU A 141 24.12 -16.37 4.30
N PHE A 142 24.23 -15.66 3.17
CA PHE A 142 23.07 -15.22 2.39
C PHE A 142 22.25 -16.40 1.83
N ALA A 143 22.91 -17.45 1.37
CA ALA A 143 22.22 -18.67 0.89
C ALA A 143 21.45 -19.33 2.04
N ILE A 144 22.07 -19.49 3.22
CA ILE A 144 21.43 -20.05 4.42
C ILE A 144 20.27 -19.14 4.87
N PHE A 145 20.47 -17.83 4.89
CA PHE A 145 19.45 -16.86 5.24
C PHE A 145 18.22 -16.95 4.33
N GLN A 146 18.42 -16.99 3.01
CA GLN A 146 17.32 -17.12 2.04
C GLN A 146 16.61 -18.47 2.16
N ASN A 147 17.38 -19.54 2.35
CA ASN A 147 16.84 -20.88 2.53
C ASN A 147 15.96 -20.98 3.78
N ALA A 148 16.38 -20.37 4.89
CA ALA A 148 15.62 -20.32 6.13
C ALA A 148 14.23 -19.69 5.94
N GLY A 149 14.11 -18.65 5.11
CA GLY A 149 12.83 -18.07 4.77
C GLY A 149 11.90 -19.02 4.00
N TYR A 150 12.43 -19.79 3.06
CA TYR A 150 11.65 -20.83 2.36
C TYR A 150 11.26 -21.97 3.30
N MET A 151 12.19 -22.46 4.11
CA MET A 151 11.91 -23.48 5.12
C MET A 151 10.80 -23.08 6.09
N GLY A 152 10.81 -21.82 6.55
CA GLY A 152 9.75 -21.29 7.42
C GLY A 152 8.39 -21.28 6.73
N LEU A 153 8.32 -20.77 5.51
CA LEU A 153 7.07 -20.61 4.77
C LEU A 153 6.52 -21.90 4.17
N LYS A 154 7.40 -22.73 3.57
CA LYS A 154 7.02 -23.91 2.76
C LYS A 154 7.36 -25.25 3.40
N ARG A 155 8.18 -25.26 4.47
CA ARG A 155 8.80 -26.48 5.02
C ARG A 155 9.65 -27.26 3.99
N LEU A 156 10.09 -26.57 2.96
CA LEU A 156 10.94 -27.09 1.89
C LEU A 156 12.15 -26.20 1.76
N ASP A 157 13.30 -26.77 1.53
CA ASP A 157 14.48 -26.02 1.16
C ASP A 157 14.49 -25.67 -0.34
N VAL A 158 15.53 -24.98 -0.79
CA VAL A 158 15.67 -24.54 -2.19
C VAL A 158 15.70 -25.75 -3.14
N ASP A 159 16.40 -26.83 -2.79
CA ASP A 159 16.56 -28.02 -3.63
C ASP A 159 15.25 -28.83 -3.68
N ASP A 160 14.56 -28.96 -2.55
CA ASP A 160 13.22 -29.56 -2.48
C ASP A 160 12.22 -28.80 -3.34
N ILE A 161 12.25 -27.45 -3.31
CA ILE A 161 11.36 -26.63 -4.14
C ILE A 161 11.68 -26.82 -5.63
N HIS A 162 12.96 -26.84 -6.02
CA HIS A 162 13.37 -27.13 -7.39
C HIS A 162 12.83 -28.48 -7.86
N THR A 163 13.00 -29.51 -7.03
CA THR A 163 12.53 -30.88 -7.32
C THR A 163 11.00 -30.92 -7.44
N LYS A 164 10.28 -30.35 -6.47
CA LYS A 164 8.81 -30.35 -6.46
C LYS A 164 8.21 -29.61 -7.65
N LYS A 165 8.82 -28.50 -8.06
CA LYS A 165 8.39 -27.70 -9.21
C LYS A 165 8.97 -28.19 -10.55
N GLN A 166 9.78 -29.24 -10.55
CA GLN A 166 10.47 -29.81 -11.73
C GLN A 166 11.28 -28.74 -12.49
N LEU A 167 12.01 -27.90 -11.77
CA LEU A 167 12.81 -26.83 -12.34
C LEU A 167 14.18 -27.34 -12.78
N GLU A 168 14.67 -26.82 -13.91
CA GLU A 168 16.01 -27.08 -14.40
C GLU A 168 17.06 -26.28 -13.61
N VAL A 169 18.31 -26.74 -13.70
CA VAL A 169 19.44 -26.04 -13.07
C VAL A 169 19.55 -24.60 -13.59
N GLY A 170 19.59 -23.65 -12.67
CA GLY A 170 19.69 -22.22 -12.98
C GLY A 170 18.34 -21.49 -13.16
N GLN A 171 17.22 -22.20 -13.17
CA GLN A 171 15.91 -21.57 -13.15
C GLN A 171 15.61 -20.99 -11.77
N LYS A 172 15.05 -19.78 -11.75
CA LYS A 172 14.76 -19.06 -10.50
C LYS A 172 13.40 -19.48 -9.95
N ILE A 173 13.36 -19.97 -8.73
CA ILE A 173 12.14 -20.44 -8.04
C ILE A 173 10.99 -19.42 -8.13
N LEU A 174 11.27 -18.14 -7.88
CA LEU A 174 10.26 -17.08 -7.91
C LEU A 174 9.63 -16.87 -9.30
N ASP A 175 10.33 -17.23 -10.36
CA ASP A 175 9.83 -17.07 -11.73
C ASP A 175 8.79 -18.15 -12.10
N TYR A 176 8.69 -19.22 -11.29
CA TYR A 176 7.75 -20.33 -11.44
C TYR A 176 6.75 -20.43 -10.28
N MET A 177 6.45 -19.30 -9.66
CA MET A 177 5.40 -19.17 -8.65
C MET A 177 4.16 -18.47 -9.22
N GLY A 178 2.97 -18.92 -8.82
CA GLY A 178 1.72 -18.22 -9.08
C GLY A 178 1.61 -16.92 -8.26
N SER A 179 0.67 -16.06 -8.62
CA SER A 179 0.49 -14.76 -7.95
C SER A 179 0.25 -14.89 -6.44
N THR A 180 -0.59 -15.83 -6.02
CA THR A 180 -0.88 -16.11 -4.60
C THR A 180 0.39 -16.56 -3.85
N GLU A 181 1.20 -17.42 -4.46
CA GLU A 181 2.46 -17.90 -3.88
C GLU A 181 3.49 -16.75 -3.77
N LEU A 182 3.56 -15.90 -4.79
CA LEU A 182 4.41 -14.71 -4.80
C LEU A 182 3.97 -13.70 -3.72
N ILE A 183 2.68 -13.48 -3.53
CA ILE A 183 2.15 -12.59 -2.47
C ILE A 183 2.55 -13.09 -1.08
N ALA A 184 2.45 -14.38 -0.81
CA ALA A 184 2.90 -14.95 0.45
C ALA A 184 4.41 -14.75 0.68
N ASN A 185 5.24 -14.91 -0.38
CA ASN A 185 6.67 -14.61 -0.31
C ASN A 185 6.95 -13.12 -0.13
N LEU A 186 6.24 -12.23 -0.81
CA LEU A 186 6.37 -10.78 -0.65
C LEU A 186 6.09 -10.36 0.79
N PHE A 187 5.01 -10.88 1.38
CA PHE A 187 4.66 -10.60 2.77
C PHE A 187 5.75 -11.08 3.74
N ARG A 188 6.25 -12.32 3.56
CA ARG A 188 7.37 -12.85 4.35
C ARG A 188 8.61 -11.95 4.26
N ILE A 189 8.99 -11.53 3.04
CA ILE A 189 10.18 -10.72 2.77
C ILE A 189 10.05 -9.36 3.45
N SER A 190 8.91 -8.67 3.25
CA SER A 190 8.66 -7.34 3.82
C SER A 190 8.62 -7.36 5.35
N GLN A 191 7.96 -8.35 5.96
CA GLN A 191 7.89 -8.49 7.41
C GLN A 191 9.24 -8.88 8.04
N THR A 192 10.07 -9.65 7.33
CA THR A 192 11.42 -9.95 7.79
C THR A 192 12.29 -8.70 7.79
N GLU A 193 12.27 -7.92 6.70
CA GLU A 193 13.00 -6.64 6.61
C GLU A 193 12.61 -5.71 7.77
N GLU A 194 11.30 -5.48 7.93
CA GLU A 194 10.79 -4.62 8.99
C GLU A 194 11.25 -5.08 10.38
N LYS A 195 11.16 -6.38 10.66
CA LYS A 195 11.54 -6.95 11.95
C LYS A 195 13.04 -6.83 12.21
N LEU A 196 13.88 -7.15 11.23
CA LEU A 196 15.34 -7.00 11.37
C LEU A 196 15.73 -5.56 11.69
N ARG A 197 15.13 -4.60 10.99
CA ARG A 197 15.40 -3.17 11.16
C ARG A 197 14.83 -2.61 12.47
N LYS A 198 13.59 -2.93 12.81
CA LYS A 198 12.90 -2.43 14.01
C LYS A 198 13.53 -2.96 15.30
N ASP A 199 13.80 -4.25 15.35
CA ASP A 199 14.34 -4.92 16.54
C ASP A 199 15.86 -4.78 16.61
N LYS A 200 16.50 -4.10 15.63
CA LYS A 200 17.95 -3.90 15.52
C LYS A 200 18.73 -5.21 15.69
N ILE A 201 18.31 -6.21 14.94
CA ILE A 201 18.89 -7.55 15.02
C ILE A 201 20.36 -7.52 14.60
N VAL A 202 21.20 -8.22 15.36
CA VAL A 202 22.65 -8.35 15.11
C VAL A 202 23.04 -9.83 15.15
N GLY A 203 23.86 -10.22 14.17
CA GLY A 203 24.38 -11.59 14.01
C GLY A 203 23.63 -12.38 12.93
N ALA A 204 24.40 -13.03 12.03
CA ALA A 204 23.88 -13.79 10.90
C ALA A 204 22.92 -14.92 11.32
N GLU A 205 23.26 -15.67 12.38
CA GLU A 205 22.40 -16.75 12.91
C GLU A 205 21.08 -16.21 13.45
N THR A 206 21.13 -15.07 14.18
CA THR A 206 19.92 -14.44 14.72
C THR A 206 19.03 -13.92 13.59
N ALA A 207 19.62 -13.25 12.59
CA ALA A 207 18.88 -12.77 11.41
C ALA A 207 18.22 -13.93 10.64
N THR A 208 18.96 -15.04 10.47
CA THR A 208 18.46 -16.27 9.82
C THR A 208 17.31 -16.89 10.60
N SER A 209 17.42 -16.96 11.93
CA SER A 209 16.33 -17.44 12.79
C SER A 209 15.09 -16.55 12.70
N VAL A 210 15.25 -15.23 12.64
CA VAL A 210 14.14 -14.28 12.43
C VAL A 210 13.45 -14.53 11.10
N HIS A 211 14.22 -14.72 10.01
CA HIS A 211 13.65 -14.98 8.67
C HIS A 211 12.86 -16.28 8.63
N TYR A 212 13.37 -17.35 9.26
CA TYR A 212 12.64 -18.61 9.42
C TYR A 212 11.34 -18.42 10.21
N ASN A 213 11.41 -17.74 11.36
CA ASN A 213 10.25 -17.55 12.23
C ASN A 213 9.16 -16.71 11.56
N VAL A 214 9.52 -15.64 10.87
CA VAL A 214 8.57 -14.84 10.09
C VAL A 214 7.89 -15.70 9.02
N GLY A 215 8.66 -16.51 8.29
CA GLY A 215 8.11 -17.46 7.33
C GLY A 215 7.10 -18.43 7.97
N LYS A 216 7.42 -18.97 9.13
CA LYS A 216 6.56 -19.86 9.92
C LYS A 216 5.26 -19.17 10.37
N GLU A 217 5.33 -17.91 10.80
CA GLU A 217 4.13 -17.15 11.20
C GLU A 217 3.22 -16.86 10.00
N VAL A 218 3.79 -16.49 8.85
CA VAL A 218 3.00 -16.33 7.61
C VAL A 218 2.32 -17.64 7.23
N ARG A 219 3.03 -18.75 7.28
CA ARG A 219 2.45 -20.09 7.08
C ARG A 219 1.30 -20.38 8.02
N THR A 220 1.50 -20.15 9.31
CA THR A 220 0.47 -20.36 10.36
C THR A 220 -0.77 -19.50 10.10
N ALA A 221 -0.59 -18.28 9.62
CA ALA A 221 -1.71 -17.41 9.24
C ALA A 221 -2.51 -18.00 8.06
N ILE A 222 -1.82 -18.49 7.01
CA ILE A 222 -2.46 -19.14 5.86
C ILE A 222 -3.26 -20.38 6.32
N GLU A 223 -2.68 -21.20 7.18
CA GLU A 223 -3.33 -22.40 7.72
C GLU A 223 -4.59 -22.06 8.52
N LYS A 224 -4.51 -21.06 9.40
CA LYS A 224 -5.65 -20.62 10.24
C LYS A 224 -6.83 -20.07 9.45
N ILE A 225 -6.58 -19.39 8.32
CA ILE A 225 -7.65 -18.90 7.45
C ILE A 225 -8.18 -19.96 6.47
N GLY A 226 -7.63 -21.19 6.50
CA GLY A 226 -8.02 -22.28 5.60
C GLY A 226 -7.51 -22.12 4.17
N GLY A 227 -6.44 -21.34 3.96
CA GLY A 227 -5.83 -21.16 2.64
C GLY A 227 -5.03 -22.39 2.19
N THR A 228 -4.83 -22.50 0.86
CA THR A 228 -3.93 -23.54 0.29
C THR A 228 -2.50 -23.24 0.68
N MET A 229 -1.78 -24.26 1.14
CA MET A 229 -0.37 -24.10 1.52
C MET A 229 0.49 -23.73 0.30
N PRO A 230 1.51 -22.85 0.48
CA PRO A 230 2.32 -22.36 -0.63
C PRO A 230 2.99 -23.45 -1.46
N GLU A 231 3.37 -24.57 -0.84
CA GLU A 231 3.96 -25.73 -1.54
C GLU A 231 2.96 -26.57 -2.32
N ASP A 232 1.67 -26.42 -2.09
CA ASP A 232 0.59 -27.15 -2.75
C ASP A 232 -0.09 -26.33 -3.86
N LEU A 233 0.33 -25.08 -4.04
CA LEU A 233 -0.13 -24.24 -5.13
C LEU A 233 0.45 -24.72 -6.48
N PRO A 234 -0.32 -24.63 -7.58
CA PRO A 234 0.13 -25.11 -8.89
C PRO A 234 1.36 -24.34 -9.40
N THR A 235 2.25 -25.05 -10.08
CA THR A 235 3.36 -24.41 -10.79
C THR A 235 2.86 -23.90 -12.13
N PRO A 236 3.02 -22.59 -12.45
CA PRO A 236 2.65 -22.04 -13.74
C PRO A 236 3.45 -22.64 -14.90
N GLU A 237 2.81 -22.83 -16.04
CA GLU A 237 3.46 -23.38 -17.25
C GLU A 237 4.56 -22.46 -17.80
N LYS A 238 4.35 -21.14 -17.72
CA LYS A 238 5.29 -20.14 -18.21
C LYS A 238 6.08 -19.51 -17.07
N SER A 239 7.37 -19.32 -17.26
CA SER A 239 8.17 -18.50 -16.37
C SER A 239 7.85 -17.02 -16.54
N ILE A 240 8.15 -16.21 -15.53
CA ILE A 240 8.03 -14.75 -15.61
C ILE A 240 8.86 -14.18 -16.77
N GLN A 241 10.06 -14.70 -17.00
CA GLN A 241 10.92 -14.27 -18.11
C GLN A 241 10.28 -14.55 -19.48
N GLN A 242 9.57 -15.67 -19.64
CA GLN A 242 8.84 -15.97 -20.87
C GLN A 242 7.70 -14.98 -21.09
N ILE A 243 6.93 -14.67 -20.04
CA ILE A 243 5.83 -13.69 -20.09
C ILE A 243 6.37 -12.30 -20.47
N GLU A 244 7.44 -11.83 -19.83
CA GLU A 244 8.08 -10.55 -20.15
C GLU A 244 8.53 -10.49 -21.63
N LYS A 245 9.14 -11.57 -22.12
CA LYS A 245 9.58 -11.66 -23.51
C LYS A 245 8.41 -11.61 -24.49
N GLU A 246 7.32 -12.34 -24.21
CA GLU A 246 6.10 -12.31 -25.03
C GLU A 246 5.47 -10.93 -25.07
N GLN A 247 5.35 -10.26 -23.91
CA GLN A 247 4.80 -8.89 -23.84
C GLN A 247 5.66 -7.90 -24.60
N MET A 248 6.98 -7.95 -24.44
CA MET A 248 7.90 -7.10 -25.19
C MET A 248 7.78 -7.30 -26.71
N GLN A 249 7.58 -8.54 -27.14
CA GLN A 249 7.39 -8.85 -28.55
C GLN A 249 6.06 -8.31 -29.09
N ARG A 250 4.97 -8.42 -28.30
CA ARG A 250 3.66 -7.83 -28.63
C ARG A 250 3.76 -6.30 -28.79
N LEU A 251 4.45 -5.63 -27.88
CA LEU A 251 4.66 -4.18 -27.92
C LEU A 251 5.47 -3.77 -29.18
N LYS A 252 6.55 -4.48 -29.48
CA LYS A 252 7.35 -4.24 -30.71
C LYS A 252 6.53 -4.41 -31.99
N ASN A 253 5.67 -5.43 -32.02
CA ASN A 253 4.80 -5.68 -33.18
C ASN A 253 3.70 -4.62 -33.34
N LYS A 254 3.12 -4.14 -32.20
CA LYS A 254 2.17 -3.01 -32.21
C LYS A 254 2.83 -1.71 -32.69
N ALA A 255 4.04 -1.42 -32.22
CA ALA A 255 4.79 -0.23 -32.64
C ALA A 255 5.14 -0.26 -34.14
N LYS A 256 5.50 -1.44 -34.68
CA LYS A 256 5.73 -1.60 -36.13
C LYS A 256 4.46 -1.38 -36.95
N LYS A 257 3.31 -1.94 -36.51
CA LYS A 257 2.01 -1.72 -37.17
C LYS A 257 1.54 -0.25 -37.12
N GLY A 258 1.72 0.41 -35.97
CA GLY A 258 1.39 1.83 -35.84
C GLY A 258 2.25 2.74 -36.71
N LYS A 259 3.54 2.39 -36.97
CA LYS A 259 4.41 3.13 -37.88
C LYS A 259 4.03 2.95 -39.34
N LEU A 260 3.56 1.75 -39.71
CA LEU A 260 3.05 1.47 -41.07
C LEU A 260 1.74 2.21 -41.39
N MET A 261 0.91 2.53 -40.37
CA MET A 261 -0.33 3.29 -40.53
C MET A 261 -0.14 4.81 -40.56
N LEU A 262 1.04 5.30 -40.23
CA LEU A 262 1.37 6.73 -40.27
C LEU A 262 2.12 7.10 -41.59
N ASP A 263 2.55 6.11 -42.35
CA ASP A 263 3.27 6.27 -43.61
C ASP A 263 2.35 6.02 -44.85
N GLU A 264 1.06 5.74 -44.63
CA GLU A 264 -0.03 5.73 -45.62
C GLU A 264 -0.91 7.00 -45.48
#